data_6587876ec8f087d7c0190cf5e7f14713
#
_entry.id   6587876ec8f087d7c0190cf5e7f14713
#
_cell.length_a   1.000
_cell.length_b   1.000
_cell.length_c   1.000
_cell.angle_alpha   90.00
_cell.angle_beta   90.00
_cell.angle_gamma   90.00
#
_symmetry.space_group_name_H-M   'P 1'
#
loop_
_entity.id
_entity.type
_entity.pdbx_description
1 polymer ?
#
loop_
_entity_poly.entity_id
_entity_poly.type
_entity_poly.pdbx_seq_one_letter_code
_entity_poly.pdbx_strand_id
1 'polypeptide(L)'
;MQKSVIDSCNNSLNDHIILSPTGSGKTIAFLFPALQLIDSNDCSVQAIVIAPSRELVIQIDNVARIMAADIKITACYGGHNVFDEKLSLSVTPQLIIATPGRILDHLNRSHIDISTCKLLILDEFDKSLELGFHDEMRKIIAHTKKSTRKILTSATRLKDIPDFTNLNNPLTLDFLIANKELKHRTSIIRINSPEKDKLNTLLLLLKHTIGNKRTIVFVNYRDAAMRTYRFLIEQNLPAGMYNGELDQIEREKAVEMFNNGSFTTLVSTDLGARGLDIENVESIIHYHMPITKDTFTHRNGRTA
;
A
#
# COMPACT_ATOMS: atom_id res chain seq x y z
N MET A 1 -3.83 -17.61 6.71
CA MET A 1 -4.55 -16.35 6.45
C MET A 1 -5.27 -16.40 5.10
N GLN A 2 -4.56 -16.43 3.95
CA GLN A 2 -5.19 -16.38 2.62
C GLN A 2 -6.33 -17.39 2.46
N LYS A 3 -6.08 -18.68 2.68
CA LYS A 3 -7.11 -19.73 2.58
C LYS A 3 -8.35 -19.42 3.43
N SER A 4 -8.16 -19.05 4.69
CA SER A 4 -9.29 -18.75 5.60
C SER A 4 -10.11 -17.54 5.13
N VAL A 5 -9.47 -16.51 4.56
CA VAL A 5 -10.16 -15.33 3.99
C VAL A 5 -10.95 -15.74 2.75
N ILE A 6 -10.32 -16.45 1.81
CA ILE A 6 -10.96 -16.91 0.57
C ILE A 6 -12.16 -17.80 0.89
N ASP A 7 -11.98 -18.79 1.76
CA ASP A 7 -13.06 -19.70 2.18
C ASP A 7 -14.22 -18.93 2.83
N SER A 8 -13.91 -17.96 3.72
CA SER A 8 -14.94 -17.14 4.37
C SER A 8 -15.68 -16.26 3.37
N CYS A 9 -14.96 -15.61 2.44
CA CYS A 9 -15.56 -14.77 1.42
C CYS A 9 -16.42 -15.55 0.43
N ASN A 10 -16.08 -16.80 0.13
CA ASN A 10 -16.84 -17.64 -0.80
C ASN A 10 -18.08 -18.26 -0.13
N ASN A 11 -18.02 -18.53 1.17
CA ASN A 11 -19.11 -19.19 1.91
C ASN A 11 -20.08 -18.21 2.57
N SER A 12 -19.84 -16.91 2.51
CA SER A 12 -20.68 -15.90 3.15
C SER A 12 -20.86 -14.68 2.27
N LEU A 13 -22.08 -14.15 2.24
CA LEU A 13 -22.41 -12.87 1.60
C LEU A 13 -22.25 -11.67 2.54
N ASN A 14 -21.84 -11.89 3.78
CA ASN A 14 -21.59 -10.82 4.75
C ASN A 14 -20.41 -9.93 4.34
N ASP A 15 -20.38 -8.75 4.88
CA ASP A 15 -19.19 -7.91 4.81
C ASP A 15 -18.04 -8.53 5.62
N HIS A 16 -16.79 -8.21 5.28
CA HIS A 16 -15.64 -8.76 5.95
C HIS A 16 -14.69 -7.67 6.45
N ILE A 17 -14.13 -7.87 7.63
CA ILE A 17 -13.03 -7.09 8.19
C ILE A 17 -11.84 -8.02 8.35
N ILE A 18 -10.76 -7.75 7.63
CA ILE A 18 -9.55 -8.55 7.64
C ILE A 18 -8.46 -7.80 8.37
N LEU A 19 -8.12 -8.23 9.56
CA LEU A 19 -7.04 -7.69 10.38
C LEU A 19 -5.80 -8.56 10.20
N SER A 20 -4.79 -8.04 9.52
CA SER A 20 -3.57 -8.81 9.21
C SER A 20 -2.38 -7.88 8.97
N PRO A 21 -1.16 -8.24 9.41
CA PRO A 21 0.03 -7.42 9.20
C PRO A 21 0.30 -7.13 7.72
N THR A 22 1.15 -6.12 7.46
CA THR A 22 1.73 -5.91 6.13
C THR A 22 2.58 -7.12 5.73
N GLY A 23 2.66 -7.42 4.42
CA GLY A 23 3.42 -8.57 3.93
C GLY A 23 2.78 -9.95 4.15
N SER A 24 1.58 -10.02 4.71
CA SER A 24 0.87 -11.29 4.98
C SER A 24 0.16 -11.89 3.76
N GLY A 25 0.19 -11.21 2.60
CA GLY A 25 -0.50 -11.63 1.38
C GLY A 25 -1.98 -11.27 1.33
N LYS A 26 -2.40 -10.17 1.98
CA LYS A 26 -3.79 -9.64 1.94
C LYS A 26 -4.29 -9.42 0.51
N THR A 27 -3.45 -8.90 -0.35
CA THR A 27 -3.80 -8.57 -1.74
C THR A 27 -4.38 -9.77 -2.48
N ILE A 28 -3.71 -10.90 -2.45
CA ILE A 28 -4.22 -12.14 -3.06
C ILE A 28 -5.49 -12.61 -2.35
N ALA A 29 -5.54 -12.48 -1.02
CA ALA A 29 -6.67 -12.95 -0.22
C ALA A 29 -7.99 -12.24 -0.57
N PHE A 30 -7.98 -10.96 -0.89
CA PHE A 30 -9.17 -10.23 -1.29
C PHE A 30 -9.38 -10.17 -2.81
N LEU A 31 -8.30 -10.19 -3.62
CA LEU A 31 -8.44 -10.20 -5.08
C LEU A 31 -9.05 -11.51 -5.59
N PHE A 32 -8.66 -12.65 -5.01
CA PHE A 32 -9.16 -13.94 -5.47
C PHE A 32 -10.70 -14.01 -5.44
N PRO A 33 -11.40 -13.76 -4.32
CA PRO A 33 -12.86 -13.74 -4.32
C PRO A 33 -13.46 -12.62 -5.17
N ALA A 34 -12.76 -11.49 -5.34
CA ALA A 34 -13.21 -10.42 -6.22
C ALA A 34 -13.22 -10.87 -7.69
N LEU A 35 -12.15 -11.52 -8.14
CA LEU A 35 -12.04 -12.02 -9.50
C LEU A 35 -13.01 -13.17 -9.79
N GLN A 36 -13.29 -14.04 -8.81
CA GLN A 36 -14.29 -15.09 -8.94
C GLN A 36 -15.74 -14.56 -9.10
N LEU A 37 -16.01 -13.37 -8.55
CA LEU A 37 -17.33 -12.73 -8.61
C LEU A 37 -17.58 -12.03 -9.95
N ILE A 38 -16.52 -11.70 -10.69
CA ILE A 38 -16.61 -10.98 -11.96
C ILE A 38 -17.06 -11.91 -13.09
N ASP A 39 -18.12 -11.52 -13.79
CA ASP A 39 -18.51 -12.11 -15.07
C ASP A 39 -17.81 -11.31 -16.20
N SER A 40 -16.94 -11.98 -16.96
CA SER A 40 -16.22 -11.36 -18.08
C SER A 40 -17.11 -10.89 -19.22
N ASN A 41 -18.33 -11.44 -19.34
CA ASN A 41 -19.30 -11.06 -20.36
C ASN A 41 -20.13 -9.82 -19.96
N ASP A 42 -20.12 -9.43 -18.69
CA ASP A 42 -20.83 -8.25 -18.20
C ASP A 42 -19.90 -7.03 -18.24
N CYS A 43 -20.14 -6.13 -19.21
CA CYS A 43 -19.37 -4.92 -19.42
C CYS A 43 -19.72 -3.78 -18.44
N SER A 44 -19.98 -4.12 -17.17
CA SER A 44 -20.23 -3.14 -16.10
C SER A 44 -19.12 -3.19 -15.04
N VAL A 45 -19.02 -2.15 -14.20
CA VAL A 45 -18.11 -2.16 -13.05
C VAL A 45 -18.66 -3.11 -11.99
N GLN A 46 -17.98 -4.21 -11.75
CA GLN A 46 -18.45 -5.27 -10.84
C GLN A 46 -17.69 -5.29 -9.51
N ALA A 47 -16.40 -4.92 -9.52
CA ALA A 47 -15.61 -4.81 -8.31
C ALA A 47 -14.74 -3.55 -8.30
N ILE A 48 -14.51 -3.02 -7.10
CA ILE A 48 -13.69 -1.83 -6.90
C ILE A 48 -12.75 -2.10 -5.72
N VAL A 49 -11.46 -1.75 -5.89
CA VAL A 49 -10.47 -1.72 -4.82
C VAL A 49 -10.03 -0.28 -4.60
N ILE A 50 -10.19 0.22 -3.38
CA ILE A 50 -9.71 1.54 -2.97
C ILE A 50 -8.49 1.35 -2.07
N ALA A 51 -7.39 1.99 -2.44
CA ALA A 51 -6.14 1.97 -1.68
C ALA A 51 -5.62 3.39 -1.41
N PRO A 52 -5.00 3.65 -0.23
CA PRO A 52 -4.65 5.00 0.21
C PRO A 52 -3.52 5.66 -0.58
N SER A 53 -2.73 4.91 -1.33
CA SER A 53 -1.59 5.44 -2.07
C SER A 53 -1.55 4.95 -3.51
N ARG A 54 -0.85 5.71 -4.37
CA ARG A 54 -0.65 5.38 -5.80
C ARG A 54 0.15 4.10 -5.95
N GLU A 55 1.18 3.97 -5.15
CA GLU A 55 2.11 2.84 -5.15
C GLU A 55 1.35 1.54 -4.83
N LEU A 56 0.45 1.59 -3.85
CA LEU A 56 -0.38 0.43 -3.50
C LEU A 56 -1.39 0.09 -4.60
N VAL A 57 -1.96 1.10 -5.27
CA VAL A 57 -2.82 0.90 -6.45
C VAL A 57 -2.05 0.18 -7.55
N ILE A 58 -0.83 0.63 -7.88
CA ILE A 58 0.03 0.01 -8.91
C ILE A 58 0.36 -1.44 -8.53
N GLN A 59 0.72 -1.68 -7.27
CA GLN A 59 1.01 -3.03 -6.76
C GLN A 59 -0.19 -3.97 -6.90
N ILE A 60 -1.37 -3.51 -6.49
CA ILE A 60 -2.61 -4.30 -6.59
C ILE A 60 -2.97 -4.54 -8.07
N ASP A 61 -2.82 -3.54 -8.94
CA ASP A 61 -3.07 -3.65 -10.38
C ASP A 61 -2.16 -4.69 -11.03
N ASN A 62 -0.86 -4.67 -10.73
CA ASN A 62 0.09 -5.67 -11.24
C ASN A 62 -0.31 -7.10 -10.83
N VAL A 63 -0.66 -7.31 -9.55
CA VAL A 63 -1.10 -8.62 -9.06
C VAL A 63 -2.41 -9.04 -9.74
N ALA A 64 -3.38 -8.12 -9.87
CA ALA A 64 -4.67 -8.42 -10.48
C ALA A 64 -4.52 -8.82 -11.96
N ARG A 65 -3.65 -8.14 -12.72
CA ARG A 65 -3.37 -8.47 -14.14
C ARG A 65 -2.70 -9.83 -14.33
N ILE A 66 -1.85 -10.23 -13.38
CA ILE A 66 -1.25 -11.58 -13.39
C ILE A 66 -2.31 -12.66 -13.11
N MET A 67 -3.29 -12.34 -12.22
CA MET A 67 -4.32 -13.30 -11.81
C MET A 67 -5.47 -13.45 -12.81
N ALA A 68 -5.74 -12.41 -13.61
CA ALA A 68 -6.88 -12.38 -14.53
C ALA A 68 -6.54 -11.63 -15.83
N ALA A 69 -6.37 -12.40 -16.92
CA ALA A 69 -6.03 -11.87 -18.24
C ALA A 69 -7.26 -11.56 -19.10
N ASP A 70 -8.43 -12.10 -18.75
CA ASP A 70 -9.65 -12.10 -19.54
C ASP A 70 -10.68 -11.02 -19.13
N ILE A 71 -10.34 -10.19 -18.15
CA ILE A 71 -11.16 -9.05 -17.70
C ILE A 71 -10.43 -7.73 -17.91
N LYS A 72 -11.21 -6.67 -18.13
CA LYS A 72 -10.63 -5.33 -18.19
C LYS A 72 -10.44 -4.76 -16.79
N ILE A 73 -9.20 -4.46 -16.46
CA ILE A 73 -8.78 -3.82 -15.22
C ILE A 73 -8.31 -2.40 -15.54
N THR A 74 -8.77 -1.41 -14.77
CA THR A 74 -8.29 -0.02 -14.91
C THR A 74 -7.83 0.49 -13.55
N ALA A 75 -6.58 0.98 -13.51
CA ALA A 75 -6.02 1.67 -12.35
C ALA A 75 -6.23 3.18 -12.49
N CYS A 76 -6.74 3.83 -11.42
CA CYS A 76 -7.03 5.27 -11.37
C CYS A 76 -6.33 5.91 -10.16
N TYR A 77 -5.25 6.67 -10.39
CA TYR A 77 -4.48 7.33 -9.32
C TYR A 77 -3.89 8.66 -9.79
N GLY A 78 -3.62 9.56 -8.85
CA GLY A 78 -3.08 10.88 -9.17
C GLY A 78 -1.64 10.83 -9.72
N GLY A 79 -1.21 11.87 -10.43
CA GLY A 79 0.14 11.99 -11.00
C GLY A 79 0.20 11.77 -12.52
N HIS A 80 -0.85 11.24 -13.11
CA HIS A 80 -1.04 11.14 -14.55
C HIS A 80 -2.12 12.09 -15.07
N ASN A 81 -2.15 12.28 -16.40
CA ASN A 81 -3.15 13.10 -17.03
C ASN A 81 -4.54 12.42 -16.87
N VAL A 82 -5.51 13.17 -16.35
CA VAL A 82 -6.91 12.71 -16.23
C VAL A 82 -7.51 12.30 -17.59
N PHE A 83 -7.04 12.92 -18.68
CA PHE A 83 -7.51 12.61 -20.02
C PHE A 83 -7.17 11.17 -20.46
N ASP A 84 -5.98 10.68 -20.13
CA ASP A 84 -5.54 9.32 -20.47
C ASP A 84 -6.35 8.28 -19.70
N GLU A 85 -6.63 8.55 -18.41
CA GLU A 85 -7.51 7.70 -17.61
C GLU A 85 -8.96 7.72 -18.15
N LYS A 86 -9.47 8.89 -18.54
CA LYS A 86 -10.80 9.01 -19.18
C LYS A 86 -10.88 8.16 -20.45
N LEU A 87 -9.83 8.18 -21.27
CA LEU A 87 -9.77 7.34 -22.46
C LEU A 87 -9.76 5.84 -22.09
N SER A 88 -9.00 5.47 -21.08
CA SER A 88 -9.02 4.09 -20.58
C SER A 88 -10.39 3.66 -20.02
N LEU A 89 -11.12 4.57 -19.41
CA LEU A 89 -12.47 4.34 -18.87
C LEU A 89 -13.58 4.37 -19.94
N SER A 90 -13.29 4.84 -21.16
CA SER A 90 -14.28 4.86 -22.26
C SER A 90 -14.82 3.48 -22.65
N VAL A 91 -14.02 2.44 -22.43
CA VAL A 91 -14.48 1.06 -22.39
C VAL A 91 -14.60 0.68 -20.91
N THR A 92 -15.81 0.41 -20.44
CA THR A 92 -16.08 0.14 -19.03
C THR A 92 -15.25 -1.05 -18.50
N PRO A 93 -14.43 -0.88 -17.45
CA PRO A 93 -13.72 -1.99 -16.83
C PRO A 93 -14.62 -2.77 -15.87
N GLN A 94 -14.38 -4.08 -15.75
CA GLN A 94 -15.04 -4.91 -14.74
C GLN A 94 -14.43 -4.71 -13.35
N LEU A 95 -13.14 -4.42 -13.26
CA LEU A 95 -12.42 -4.12 -12.02
C LEU A 95 -11.77 -2.75 -12.09
N ILE A 96 -12.02 -1.92 -11.08
CA ILE A 96 -11.32 -0.64 -10.87
C ILE A 96 -10.45 -0.74 -9.63
N ILE A 97 -9.21 -0.30 -9.72
CA ILE A 97 -8.29 -0.17 -8.58
C ILE A 97 -7.89 1.30 -8.49
N ALA A 98 -8.19 1.99 -7.38
CA ALA A 98 -8.06 3.44 -7.37
C ALA A 98 -7.65 4.03 -6.02
N THR A 99 -7.09 5.25 -6.07
CA THR A 99 -7.00 6.11 -4.88
C THR A 99 -8.31 6.84 -4.64
N PRO A 100 -8.68 7.14 -3.36
CA PRO A 100 -9.97 7.75 -3.02
C PRO A 100 -10.26 9.03 -3.79
N GLY A 101 -9.32 9.98 -3.83
CA GLY A 101 -9.52 11.26 -4.50
C GLY A 101 -9.70 11.13 -6.02
N ARG A 102 -8.97 10.20 -6.67
CA ARG A 102 -9.03 10.06 -8.13
C ARG A 102 -10.33 9.41 -8.60
N ILE A 103 -10.77 8.34 -7.94
CA ILE A 103 -12.05 7.73 -8.31
C ILE A 103 -13.22 8.68 -8.06
N LEU A 104 -13.18 9.46 -6.97
CA LEU A 104 -14.20 10.46 -6.69
C LEU A 104 -14.24 11.55 -7.76
N ASP A 105 -13.09 12.00 -8.30
CA ASP A 105 -13.03 12.94 -9.42
C ASP A 105 -13.72 12.35 -10.67
N HIS A 106 -13.46 11.08 -11.01
CA HIS A 106 -14.12 10.42 -12.13
C HIS A 106 -15.63 10.25 -11.91
N LEU A 107 -16.07 9.94 -10.68
CA LEU A 107 -17.50 9.86 -10.33
C LEU A 107 -18.18 11.23 -10.47
N ASN A 108 -17.58 12.28 -9.93
CA ASN A 108 -18.10 13.65 -10.00
C ASN A 108 -18.21 14.16 -11.45
N ARG A 109 -17.33 13.71 -12.34
CA ARG A 109 -17.35 14.05 -13.77
C ARG A 109 -18.19 13.10 -14.60
N SER A 110 -18.86 12.13 -13.98
CA SER A 110 -19.64 11.09 -14.67
C SER A 110 -18.84 10.33 -15.74
N HIS A 111 -17.55 10.12 -15.52
CA HIS A 111 -16.71 9.31 -16.40
C HIS A 111 -16.93 7.82 -16.20
N ILE A 112 -17.45 7.42 -15.04
CA ILE A 112 -17.78 6.03 -14.66
C ILE A 112 -19.07 6.00 -13.84
N ASP A 113 -19.77 4.88 -13.94
CA ASP A 113 -20.88 4.51 -13.06
C ASP A 113 -20.49 3.26 -12.27
N ILE A 114 -20.60 3.33 -10.94
CA ILE A 114 -20.29 2.23 -10.02
C ILE A 114 -21.53 1.69 -9.32
N SER A 115 -22.72 2.08 -9.76
CA SER A 115 -24.00 1.61 -9.17
C SER A 115 -24.23 0.11 -9.36
N THR A 116 -23.54 -0.52 -10.30
CA THR A 116 -23.57 -1.96 -10.57
C THR A 116 -22.56 -2.77 -9.75
N CYS A 117 -21.68 -2.08 -8.99
CA CYS A 117 -20.64 -2.72 -8.20
C CYS A 117 -21.22 -3.75 -7.21
N LYS A 118 -20.70 -4.98 -7.28
CA LYS A 118 -21.08 -6.08 -6.41
C LYS A 118 -20.19 -6.19 -5.17
N LEU A 119 -18.91 -5.77 -5.29
CA LEU A 119 -17.92 -5.85 -4.24
C LEU A 119 -17.04 -4.59 -4.18
N LEU A 120 -17.00 -3.94 -3.02
CA LEU A 120 -16.12 -2.82 -2.71
C LEU A 120 -15.07 -3.26 -1.68
N ILE A 121 -13.80 -3.13 -2.03
CA ILE A 121 -12.68 -3.44 -1.16
C ILE A 121 -12.01 -2.14 -0.74
N LEU A 122 -11.84 -1.94 0.57
CA LEU A 122 -11.14 -0.80 1.17
C LEU A 122 -9.86 -1.32 1.79
N ASP A 123 -8.76 -1.27 1.01
CA ASP A 123 -7.45 -1.77 1.46
C ASP A 123 -6.71 -0.72 2.29
N GLU A 124 -5.96 -1.17 3.29
CA GLU A 124 -5.31 -0.32 4.29
C GLU A 124 -6.26 0.79 4.82
N PHE A 125 -7.45 0.38 5.25
CA PHE A 125 -8.51 1.31 5.66
C PHE A 125 -8.08 2.21 6.82
N ASP A 126 -7.32 1.68 7.80
CA ASP A 126 -6.70 2.44 8.89
C ASP A 126 -5.83 3.59 8.34
N LYS A 127 -5.07 3.33 7.29
CA LYS A 127 -4.22 4.35 6.65
C LYS A 127 -5.02 5.37 5.86
N SER A 128 -6.07 4.93 5.20
CA SER A 128 -6.98 5.84 4.49
C SER A 128 -7.61 6.85 5.44
N LEU A 129 -8.00 6.42 6.66
CA LEU A 129 -8.51 7.31 7.71
C LEU A 129 -7.42 8.25 8.25
N GLU A 130 -6.21 7.75 8.54
CA GLU A 130 -5.08 8.57 8.99
C GLU A 130 -4.69 9.67 7.99
N LEU A 131 -4.83 9.40 6.69
CA LEU A 131 -4.55 10.35 5.61
C LEU A 131 -5.69 11.35 5.36
N GLY A 132 -6.81 11.21 6.08
CA GLY A 132 -7.93 12.14 6.03
C GLY A 132 -8.95 11.87 4.92
N PHE A 133 -8.94 10.70 4.27
CA PHE A 133 -9.88 10.36 3.18
C PHE A 133 -11.29 9.98 3.65
N HIS A 134 -11.73 10.45 4.81
CA HIS A 134 -13.07 10.15 5.35
C HIS A 134 -14.20 10.59 4.41
N ASP A 135 -14.11 11.82 3.89
CA ASP A 135 -15.18 12.40 3.07
C ASP A 135 -15.22 11.79 1.68
N GLU A 136 -14.04 11.52 1.09
CA GLU A 136 -13.94 10.83 -0.19
C GLU A 136 -14.55 9.44 -0.10
N MET A 137 -14.17 8.64 0.89
CA MET A 137 -14.70 7.29 1.07
C MET A 137 -16.20 7.27 1.34
N ARG A 138 -16.69 8.21 2.16
CA ARG A 138 -18.14 8.39 2.39
C ARG A 138 -18.90 8.60 1.08
N LYS A 139 -18.39 9.51 0.22
CA LYS A 139 -18.99 9.82 -1.08
C LYS A 139 -18.92 8.64 -2.03
N ILE A 140 -17.78 7.94 -2.11
CA ILE A 140 -17.62 6.74 -2.96
C ILE A 140 -18.63 5.66 -2.55
N ILE A 141 -18.74 5.36 -1.26
CA ILE A 141 -19.71 4.36 -0.75
C ILE A 141 -21.15 4.77 -1.07
N ALA A 142 -21.47 6.07 -1.02
CA ALA A 142 -22.80 6.57 -1.37
C ALA A 142 -23.17 6.36 -2.85
N HIS A 143 -22.20 6.21 -3.75
CA HIS A 143 -22.44 5.86 -5.16
C HIS A 143 -22.66 4.36 -5.38
N THR A 144 -22.40 3.51 -4.40
CA THR A 144 -22.68 2.06 -4.47
C THR A 144 -24.05 1.73 -3.94
N LYS A 145 -24.59 0.57 -4.32
CA LYS A 145 -25.86 0.09 -3.74
C LYS A 145 -25.68 -0.34 -2.30
N LYS A 146 -26.75 -0.28 -1.49
CA LYS A 146 -26.74 -0.81 -0.13
C LYS A 146 -26.42 -2.31 -0.07
N SER A 147 -26.74 -3.05 -1.14
CA SER A 147 -26.46 -4.48 -1.28
C SER A 147 -25.01 -4.77 -1.73
N THR A 148 -24.23 -3.77 -2.06
CA THR A 148 -22.81 -3.95 -2.41
C THR A 148 -22.05 -4.49 -1.19
N ARG A 149 -21.45 -5.69 -1.35
CA ARG A 149 -20.63 -6.32 -0.33
C ARG A 149 -19.33 -5.55 -0.11
N LYS A 150 -18.85 -5.51 1.13
CA LYS A 150 -17.63 -4.76 1.46
C LYS A 150 -16.59 -5.64 2.14
N ILE A 151 -15.34 -5.43 1.79
CA ILE A 151 -14.19 -6.01 2.46
C ILE A 151 -13.29 -4.86 2.92
N LEU A 152 -13.08 -4.74 4.23
CA LEU A 152 -12.12 -3.82 4.81
C LEU A 152 -10.88 -4.59 5.22
N THR A 153 -9.69 -4.11 4.83
CA THR A 153 -8.45 -4.63 5.35
C THR A 153 -7.76 -3.59 6.23
N SER A 154 -7.08 -4.05 7.27
CA SER A 154 -6.30 -3.18 8.15
C SER A 154 -5.09 -3.92 8.72
N ALA A 155 -3.99 -3.21 8.89
CA ALA A 155 -2.80 -3.71 9.59
C ALA A 155 -2.88 -3.47 11.11
N THR A 156 -3.82 -2.67 11.56
CA THR A 156 -4.04 -2.33 12.97
C THR A 156 -5.50 -2.58 13.37
N ARG A 157 -5.75 -2.75 14.66
CA ARG A 157 -7.12 -2.79 15.16
C ARG A 157 -7.70 -1.38 15.19
N LEU A 158 -8.73 -1.16 14.41
CA LEU A 158 -9.49 0.07 14.46
C LEU A 158 -10.23 0.15 15.81
N LYS A 159 -10.13 1.27 16.49
CA LYS A 159 -10.90 1.51 17.72
C LYS A 159 -12.39 1.60 17.41
N ASP A 160 -12.71 2.34 16.36
CA ASP A 160 -14.07 2.52 15.87
C ASP A 160 -14.05 2.47 14.34
N ILE A 161 -15.02 1.79 13.77
CA ILE A 161 -15.26 1.79 12.33
C ILE A 161 -16.32 2.85 12.07
N PRO A 162 -16.04 3.87 11.24
CA PRO A 162 -16.98 4.95 10.98
C PRO A 162 -18.30 4.46 10.40
N ASP A 163 -19.42 5.00 10.86
CA ASP A 163 -20.79 4.62 10.44
C ASP A 163 -21.00 4.74 8.93
N PHE A 164 -20.28 5.65 8.25
CA PHE A 164 -20.42 5.83 6.80
C PHE A 164 -20.04 4.60 5.99
N THR A 165 -19.29 3.65 6.57
CA THR A 165 -18.94 2.39 5.91
C THR A 165 -20.16 1.53 5.64
N ASN A 166 -21.25 1.71 6.40
CA ASN A 166 -22.49 0.98 6.28
C ASN A 166 -22.27 -0.54 6.16
N LEU A 167 -21.39 -1.09 7.02
CA LEU A 167 -21.13 -2.52 7.04
C LEU A 167 -22.37 -3.31 7.49
N ASN A 168 -22.69 -4.36 6.76
CA ASN A 168 -23.79 -5.24 7.06
C ASN A 168 -23.28 -6.55 7.69
N ASN A 169 -23.51 -6.73 8.97
CA ASN A 169 -23.17 -7.96 9.72
C ASN A 169 -21.73 -8.44 9.46
N PRO A 170 -20.71 -7.61 9.65
CA PRO A 170 -19.35 -7.91 9.22
C PRO A 170 -18.75 -9.09 9.98
N LEU A 171 -18.13 -10.03 9.24
CA LEU A 171 -17.31 -11.09 9.79
C LEU A 171 -15.88 -10.57 9.98
N THR A 172 -15.40 -10.58 11.21
CA THR A 172 -14.02 -10.15 11.51
C THR A 172 -13.09 -11.36 11.53
N LEU A 173 -12.11 -11.33 10.64
CA LEU A 173 -11.02 -12.31 10.56
C LEU A 173 -9.74 -11.66 11.10
N ASP A 174 -9.37 -11.99 12.33
CA ASP A 174 -8.23 -11.39 13.04
C ASP A 174 -7.00 -12.30 13.02
N PHE A 175 -6.01 -11.91 12.24
CA PHE A 175 -4.71 -12.59 12.12
C PHE A 175 -3.57 -11.82 12.79
N LEU A 176 -3.86 -10.73 13.52
CA LEU A 176 -2.82 -9.93 14.20
C LEU A 176 -2.21 -10.68 15.39
N ILE A 177 -2.97 -11.59 16.01
CA ILE A 177 -2.54 -12.36 17.19
C ILE A 177 -1.67 -13.55 16.80
N ALA A 178 -1.92 -14.17 15.66
CA ALA A 178 -1.19 -15.36 15.18
C ALA A 178 0.30 -15.11 14.90
N ASN A 179 0.70 -13.84 14.80
CA ASN A 179 2.07 -13.43 14.46
C ASN A 179 3.03 -13.30 15.64
N LYS A 180 2.75 -13.89 16.81
CA LYS A 180 3.78 -14.01 17.85
C LYS A 180 5.02 -14.78 17.37
N GLU A 181 4.84 -15.69 16.41
CA GLU A 181 5.94 -16.48 15.82
C GLU A 181 6.79 -15.71 14.80
N LEU A 182 6.21 -14.71 14.12
CA LEU A 182 6.97 -13.86 13.18
C LEU A 182 7.96 -12.91 13.88
N LYS A 183 7.78 -12.63 15.17
CA LYS A 183 8.75 -11.86 15.97
C LYS A 183 10.13 -12.53 16.03
N HIS A 184 10.21 -13.82 15.75
CA HIS A 184 11.48 -14.56 15.74
C HIS A 184 12.30 -14.43 14.46
N ARG A 185 11.75 -13.83 13.40
CA ARG A 185 12.46 -13.66 12.12
C ARG A 185 13.22 -12.33 12.02
N THR A 186 12.90 -11.35 12.84
CA THR A 186 13.53 -10.03 12.81
C THR A 186 14.39 -9.83 14.05
N SER A 187 15.68 -9.59 13.90
CA SER A 187 16.57 -9.16 14.99
C SER A 187 16.62 -7.64 15.05
N ILE A 188 16.44 -7.07 16.23
CA ILE A 188 16.51 -5.62 16.45
C ILE A 188 17.82 -5.32 17.19
N ILE A 189 18.66 -4.50 16.57
CA ILE A 189 19.96 -4.09 17.12
C ILE A 189 19.92 -2.59 17.38
N ARG A 190 20.28 -2.18 18.59
CA ARG A 190 20.48 -0.77 18.94
C ARG A 190 21.94 -0.41 18.78
N ILE A 191 22.20 0.63 17.99
CA ILE A 191 23.56 1.17 17.76
C ILE A 191 23.63 2.55 18.38
N ASN A 192 24.62 2.76 19.26
CA ASN A 192 24.88 4.06 19.85
C ASN A 192 25.86 4.82 18.95
N SER A 193 25.51 6.04 18.54
CA SER A 193 26.41 6.95 17.86
C SER A 193 27.19 7.78 18.91
N PRO A 194 28.51 7.87 18.81
CA PRO A 194 29.30 8.73 19.71
C PRO A 194 29.08 10.22 19.45
N GLU A 195 28.64 10.57 18.23
CA GLU A 195 28.41 11.95 17.80
C GLU A 195 26.91 12.26 17.78
N LYS A 196 26.55 13.54 17.99
CA LYS A 196 25.17 14.03 17.81
C LYS A 196 24.71 13.86 16.35
N ASP A 197 25.62 14.08 15.41
CA ASP A 197 25.40 13.80 14.00
C ASP A 197 25.71 12.31 13.70
N LYS A 198 24.71 11.58 13.34
CA LYS A 198 24.81 10.13 13.13
C LYS A 198 25.25 9.74 11.71
N LEU A 199 25.55 10.68 10.84
CA LEU A 199 25.88 10.40 9.42
C LEU A 199 27.12 9.51 9.28
N ASN A 200 28.19 9.81 10.04
CA ASN A 200 29.40 8.98 10.04
C ASN A 200 29.12 7.57 10.54
N THR A 201 28.34 7.45 11.62
CA THR A 201 27.93 6.14 12.15
C THR A 201 27.09 5.36 11.12
N LEU A 202 26.17 6.03 10.44
CA LEU A 202 25.38 5.43 9.36
C LEU A 202 26.26 4.93 8.21
N LEU A 203 27.23 5.74 7.77
CA LEU A 203 28.15 5.38 6.70
C LEU A 203 28.98 4.14 7.07
N LEU A 204 29.54 4.12 8.27
CA LEU A 204 30.34 2.98 8.77
C LEU A 204 29.47 1.71 8.85
N LEU A 205 28.23 1.84 9.34
CA LEU A 205 27.29 0.73 9.42
C LEU A 205 26.97 0.17 8.02
N LEU A 206 26.67 1.02 7.05
CA LEU A 206 26.38 0.62 5.67
C LEU A 206 27.59 -0.04 5.00
N LYS A 207 28.80 0.55 5.13
CA LYS A 207 30.00 0.03 4.47
C LYS A 207 30.53 -1.27 5.11
N HIS A 208 30.56 -1.36 6.43
CA HIS A 208 31.30 -2.41 7.11
C HIS A 208 30.45 -3.49 7.77
N THR A 209 29.19 -3.17 8.12
CA THR A 209 28.33 -4.14 8.84
C THR A 209 27.26 -4.71 7.93
N ILE A 210 26.63 -3.87 7.14
CA ILE A 210 25.53 -4.25 6.25
C ILE A 210 26.04 -4.68 4.87
N GLY A 211 27.05 -3.97 4.36
CA GLY A 211 27.67 -4.27 3.06
C GLY A 211 26.65 -4.10 1.92
N ASN A 212 26.56 -5.10 1.06
CA ASN A 212 25.70 -5.06 -0.12
C ASN A 212 24.24 -5.47 0.13
N LYS A 213 23.81 -5.58 1.39
CA LYS A 213 22.42 -5.91 1.71
C LYS A 213 21.48 -4.79 1.30
N ARG A 214 20.36 -5.18 0.73
CA ARG A 214 19.31 -4.24 0.36
C ARG A 214 18.70 -3.59 1.59
N THR A 215 18.93 -2.29 1.75
CA THR A 215 18.68 -1.55 2.98
C THR A 215 17.81 -0.34 2.75
N ILE A 216 16.78 -0.16 3.59
CA ILE A 216 16.03 1.10 3.65
C ILE A 216 16.45 1.88 4.90
N VAL A 217 16.85 3.13 4.70
CA VAL A 217 17.19 4.08 5.77
C VAL A 217 16.01 5.03 5.99
N PHE A 218 15.31 4.87 7.09
CA PHE A 218 14.16 5.71 7.43
C PHE A 218 14.55 6.96 8.20
N VAL A 219 14.10 8.10 7.70
CA VAL A 219 14.21 9.42 8.32
C VAL A 219 12.82 10.05 8.48
N ASN A 220 12.63 10.91 9.51
CA ASN A 220 11.29 11.48 9.79
C ASN A 220 10.98 12.71 8.94
N TYR A 221 11.99 13.41 8.43
CA TYR A 221 11.85 14.70 7.77
C TYR A 221 12.49 14.70 6.38
N ARG A 222 11.90 15.46 5.45
CA ARG A 222 12.35 15.56 4.05
C ARG A 222 13.79 16.11 3.94
N ASP A 223 14.07 17.18 4.68
CA ASP A 223 15.40 17.78 4.69
C ASP A 223 16.46 16.80 5.20
N ALA A 224 16.11 15.98 6.19
CA ALA A 224 16.99 14.92 6.68
C ALA A 224 17.20 13.83 5.62
N ALA A 225 16.19 13.49 4.82
CA ALA A 225 16.34 12.55 3.71
C ALA A 225 17.32 13.09 2.66
N MET A 226 17.12 14.32 2.23
CA MET A 226 17.99 14.99 1.27
C MET A 226 19.45 15.10 1.79
N ARG A 227 19.61 15.52 3.04
CA ARG A 227 20.93 15.62 3.68
C ARG A 227 21.63 14.26 3.77
N THR A 228 20.91 13.24 4.21
CA THR A 228 21.44 11.87 4.32
C THR A 228 21.83 11.33 2.96
N TYR A 229 20.95 11.47 1.96
CA TYR A 229 21.22 11.04 0.59
C TYR A 229 22.46 11.71 0.01
N ARG A 230 22.56 13.05 0.06
CA ARG A 230 23.72 13.80 -0.46
C ARG A 230 25.01 13.37 0.21
N PHE A 231 25.00 13.24 1.54
CA PHE A 231 26.16 12.77 2.29
C PHE A 231 26.62 11.38 1.82
N LEU A 232 25.71 10.41 1.62
CA LEU A 232 26.08 9.09 1.14
C LEU A 232 26.69 9.12 -0.25
N ILE A 233 26.15 9.91 -1.18
CA ILE A 233 26.71 10.09 -2.53
C ILE A 233 28.10 10.74 -2.48
N GLU A 234 28.31 11.79 -1.67
CA GLU A 234 29.60 12.44 -1.47
C GLU A 234 30.66 11.48 -0.89
N GLN A 235 30.22 10.48 -0.11
CA GLN A 235 31.11 9.46 0.43
C GLN A 235 31.26 8.23 -0.50
N ASN A 236 30.90 8.36 -1.79
CA ASN A 236 30.95 7.32 -2.81
C ASN A 236 30.19 6.04 -2.44
N LEU A 237 29.05 6.17 -1.73
CA LEU A 237 28.12 5.09 -1.47
C LEU A 237 26.88 5.28 -2.35
N PRO A 238 26.67 4.43 -3.38
CA PRO A 238 25.49 4.53 -4.23
C PRO A 238 24.21 4.37 -3.40
N ALA A 239 23.35 5.36 -3.48
CA ALA A 239 22.08 5.38 -2.76
C ALA A 239 20.98 5.99 -3.64
N GLY A 240 19.74 5.61 -3.38
CA GLY A 240 18.55 6.27 -3.91
C GLY A 240 17.85 7.09 -2.83
N MET A 241 17.02 8.01 -3.27
CA MET A 241 16.15 8.79 -2.38
C MET A 241 14.69 8.58 -2.78
N TYR A 242 13.83 8.43 -1.76
CA TYR A 242 12.40 8.30 -1.96
C TYR A 242 11.64 9.14 -0.92
N ASN A 243 11.07 10.25 -1.35
CA ASN A 243 10.30 11.13 -0.49
C ASN A 243 9.11 11.76 -1.24
N GLY A 244 8.30 12.55 -0.53
CA GLY A 244 7.10 13.17 -1.08
C GLY A 244 7.34 14.33 -2.07
N GLU A 245 8.57 14.81 -2.24
CA GLU A 245 8.92 15.90 -3.17
C GLU A 245 9.19 15.40 -4.59
N LEU A 246 9.64 14.16 -4.72
CA LEU A 246 9.85 13.54 -6.02
C LEU A 246 8.51 13.48 -6.78
N ASP A 247 8.55 13.77 -8.06
CA ASP A 247 7.43 13.51 -8.93
C ASP A 247 7.19 11.99 -9.08
N GLN A 248 6.08 11.61 -9.72
CA GLN A 248 5.70 10.20 -9.79
C GLN A 248 6.70 9.38 -10.63
N ILE A 249 7.23 9.97 -11.71
CA ILE A 249 8.22 9.32 -12.60
C ILE A 249 9.52 9.08 -11.86
N GLU A 250 9.98 10.07 -11.10
CA GLU A 250 11.19 9.95 -10.27
C GLU A 250 11.05 8.89 -9.19
N ARG A 251 9.86 8.76 -8.58
CA ARG A 251 9.58 7.73 -7.57
C ARG A 251 9.62 6.33 -8.18
N GLU A 252 8.93 6.12 -9.30
CA GLU A 252 8.91 4.84 -10.01
C GLU A 252 10.33 4.45 -10.42
N LYS A 253 11.10 5.37 -10.98
CA LYS A 253 12.50 5.16 -11.34
C LYS A 253 13.38 4.80 -10.13
N ALA A 254 13.20 5.46 -8.99
CA ALA A 254 13.97 5.16 -7.79
C ALA A 254 13.68 3.74 -7.27
N VAL A 255 12.42 3.30 -7.31
CA VAL A 255 12.02 1.94 -6.93
C VAL A 255 12.59 0.91 -7.92
N GLU A 256 12.48 1.17 -9.23
CA GLU A 256 13.03 0.29 -10.26
C GLU A 256 14.55 0.12 -10.11
N MET A 257 15.28 1.23 -9.93
CA MET A 257 16.73 1.20 -9.73
C MET A 257 17.14 0.49 -8.44
N PHE A 258 16.33 0.58 -7.39
CA PHE A 258 16.55 -0.20 -6.17
C PHE A 258 16.25 -1.68 -6.42
N ASN A 259 15.16 -2.02 -7.11
CA ASN A 259 14.76 -3.39 -7.41
C ASN A 259 15.73 -4.11 -8.34
N ASN A 260 16.31 -3.43 -9.33
CA ASN A 260 17.30 -4.01 -10.23
C ASN A 260 18.75 -4.01 -9.67
N GLY A 261 18.96 -3.46 -8.46
CA GLY A 261 20.26 -3.46 -7.79
C GLY A 261 21.24 -2.37 -8.25
N SER A 262 20.78 -1.35 -8.98
CA SER A 262 21.62 -0.19 -9.34
C SER A 262 22.20 0.50 -8.11
N PHE A 263 21.51 0.44 -7.00
CA PHE A 263 21.99 0.76 -5.65
C PHE A 263 21.29 -0.13 -4.61
N THR A 264 21.95 -0.35 -3.48
CA THR A 264 21.44 -1.22 -2.40
C THR A 264 20.90 -0.45 -1.21
N THR A 265 21.08 0.87 -1.16
CA THR A 265 20.61 1.72 -0.07
C THR A 265 19.55 2.70 -0.57
N LEU A 266 18.38 2.70 0.05
CA LEU A 266 17.30 3.65 -0.25
C LEU A 266 17.00 4.51 0.98
N VAL A 267 17.18 5.83 0.87
CA VAL A 267 16.82 6.78 1.93
C VAL A 267 15.37 7.21 1.75
N SER A 268 14.52 7.00 2.75
CA SER A 268 13.09 7.26 2.64
C SER A 268 12.49 7.92 3.86
N THR A 269 11.42 8.70 3.65
CA THR A 269 10.53 9.16 4.71
C THR A 269 9.36 8.19 4.87
N ASP A 270 8.65 8.23 6.01
CA ASP A 270 7.47 7.38 6.25
C ASP A 270 6.39 7.53 5.19
N LEU A 271 6.14 8.77 4.77
CA LEU A 271 5.13 9.06 3.74
C LEU A 271 5.55 8.48 2.37
N GLY A 272 6.85 8.51 2.08
CA GLY A 272 7.40 7.94 0.87
C GLY A 272 7.31 6.41 0.83
N ALA A 273 7.60 5.74 1.95
CA ALA A 273 7.69 4.28 1.98
C ALA A 273 6.35 3.55 2.18
N ARG A 274 5.26 4.28 2.36
CA ARG A 274 3.92 3.67 2.45
C ARG A 274 3.49 3.17 1.07
N GLY A 275 3.00 1.95 1.02
CA GLY A 275 2.54 1.34 -0.24
C GLY A 275 3.64 0.95 -1.24
N LEU A 276 4.93 1.18 -0.93
CA LEU A 276 6.02 0.75 -1.80
C LEU A 276 6.11 -0.76 -1.88
N ASP A 277 6.11 -1.27 -3.09
CA ASP A 277 6.51 -2.63 -3.38
C ASP A 277 8.02 -2.68 -3.60
N ILE A 278 8.73 -2.90 -2.51
CA ILE A 278 10.18 -3.08 -2.55
C ILE A 278 10.46 -4.52 -2.17
N GLU A 279 10.90 -5.28 -3.15
CA GLU A 279 11.21 -6.68 -2.97
C GLU A 279 12.56 -6.87 -2.25
N ASN A 280 12.65 -7.96 -1.49
CA ASN A 280 13.92 -8.46 -0.93
C ASN A 280 14.68 -7.43 -0.07
N VAL A 281 14.00 -6.64 0.74
CA VAL A 281 14.65 -5.77 1.73
C VAL A 281 15.19 -6.62 2.87
N GLU A 282 16.50 -6.62 3.08
CA GLU A 282 17.18 -7.44 4.07
C GLU A 282 17.45 -6.68 5.38
N SER A 283 17.49 -5.34 5.31
CA SER A 283 17.82 -4.49 6.44
C SER A 283 16.99 -3.21 6.47
N ILE A 284 16.62 -2.80 7.67
CA ILE A 284 15.99 -1.49 7.92
C ILE A 284 16.78 -0.75 8.96
N ILE A 285 17.11 0.51 8.66
CA ILE A 285 17.75 1.40 9.60
C ILE A 285 16.77 2.51 9.99
N HIS A 286 16.44 2.60 11.26
CA HIS A 286 15.75 3.75 11.82
C HIS A 286 16.77 4.84 12.19
N TYR A 287 17.19 5.65 11.20
CA TYR A 287 18.08 6.79 11.45
C TYR A 287 17.42 7.78 12.41
N HIS A 288 16.13 8.06 12.18
CA HIS A 288 15.25 8.66 13.18
C HIS A 288 14.24 7.62 13.65
N MET A 289 14.08 7.51 14.98
CA MET A 289 13.06 6.64 15.54
C MET A 289 11.66 7.09 15.09
N PRO A 290 10.78 6.17 14.75
CA PRO A 290 9.40 6.48 14.41
C PRO A 290 8.65 7.06 15.61
N ILE A 291 7.72 7.96 15.35
CA ILE A 291 6.96 8.68 16.40
C ILE A 291 5.92 7.76 17.05
N THR A 292 5.36 6.81 16.29
CA THR A 292 4.31 5.90 16.76
C THR A 292 4.73 4.43 16.62
N LYS A 293 4.07 3.56 17.40
CA LYS A 293 4.25 2.09 17.28
C LYS A 293 3.81 1.58 15.92
N ASP A 294 2.76 2.17 15.36
CA ASP A 294 2.22 1.77 14.06
C ASP A 294 3.22 2.09 12.95
N THR A 295 3.83 3.28 12.97
CA THR A 295 4.92 3.63 12.05
C THR A 295 6.10 2.65 12.19
N PHE A 296 6.46 2.25 13.40
CA PHE A 296 7.51 1.24 13.63
C PHE A 296 7.16 -0.09 12.97
N THR A 297 5.93 -0.56 13.17
CA THR A 297 5.43 -1.81 12.59
C THR A 297 5.43 -1.75 11.06
N HIS A 298 4.98 -0.63 10.47
CA HIS A 298 4.93 -0.43 9.02
C HIS A 298 6.32 -0.38 8.38
N ARG A 299 7.28 0.29 9.03
CA ARG A 299 8.68 0.31 8.55
C ARG A 299 9.26 -1.11 8.55
N ASN A 300 9.09 -1.85 9.66
CA ASN A 300 9.64 -3.20 9.79
C ASN A 300 8.93 -4.22 8.89
N GLY A 301 7.68 -4.00 8.54
CA GLY A 301 6.95 -4.84 7.59
C GLY A 301 7.50 -4.84 6.16
N ARG A 302 8.59 -4.11 5.88
CA ARG A 302 9.30 -4.14 4.59
C ARG A 302 10.36 -5.24 4.50
N THR A 303 10.70 -5.88 5.61
CA THR A 303 11.69 -7.00 5.70
C THR A 303 11.05 -8.34 6.06
N ALA A 304 9.76 -8.51 5.96
CA ALA A 304 9.09 -9.74 6.39
C ALA A 304 8.94 -10.76 5.26
#